data_b0f815188ca80ab45c8f9fe793f54045
#
_entry.id   b0f815188ca80ab45c8f9fe793f54045
#
_cell.length_a   1.000
_cell.length_b   1.000
_cell.length_c   1.000
_cell.angle_alpha   90.00
_cell.angle_beta   90.00
_cell.angle_gamma   90.00
#
_symmetry.space_group_name_H-M   'P 1'
#
loop_
_entity.id
_entity.type
_entity.pdbx_description
1 polymer ?
#
loop_
_entity_poly.entity_id
_entity_poly.type
_entity_poly.pdbx_seq_one_letter_code
_entity_poly.pdbx_strand_id
1 'polypeptide(L)'
;ANRAWLMATFLAANVEVFASSHTCLPVCRRFEFGDRAGWVINNGSAGMANFADTRFGVVTRIGVAPSPHPRLYGGTLGGVHIDALALEFDADRWEREFLASWPPESPAHVSYFARIRHGPAHEPASAAPRAS
;
A
#
# COMPACT_ATOMS: atom_id res chain seq x y z
N ALA A 1 8.15 -4.21 -15.86
CA ALA A 1 7.53 -2.94 -16.29
C ALA A 1 8.48 -2.22 -17.24
N ASN A 2 7.95 -1.62 -18.29
CA ASN A 2 8.73 -0.89 -19.27
C ASN A 2 9.23 0.43 -18.63
N ARG A 3 10.53 0.49 -18.29
CA ARG A 3 11.17 1.65 -17.64
C ARG A 3 11.02 2.93 -18.47
N ALA A 4 11.10 2.83 -19.80
CA ALA A 4 10.97 3.97 -20.69
C ALA A 4 9.55 4.55 -20.64
N TRP A 5 8.52 3.71 -20.65
CA TRP A 5 7.13 4.15 -20.50
C TRP A 5 6.90 4.83 -19.15
N LEU A 6 7.42 4.26 -18.08
CA LEU A 6 7.27 4.82 -16.73
C LEU A 6 7.93 6.21 -16.65
N MET A 7 9.15 6.35 -17.16
CA MET A 7 9.85 7.63 -17.25
C MET A 7 9.05 8.66 -18.04
N ALA A 8 8.55 8.30 -19.21
CA ALA A 8 7.72 9.17 -20.04
C ALA A 8 6.45 9.63 -19.28
N THR A 9 5.85 8.73 -18.50
CA THR A 9 4.66 9.04 -17.69
C THR A 9 4.97 10.04 -16.59
N PHE A 10 6.09 9.88 -15.86
CA PHE A 10 6.52 10.85 -14.85
C PHE A 10 6.79 12.23 -15.46
N LEU A 11 7.48 12.26 -16.60
CA LEU A 11 7.79 13.52 -17.31
C LEU A 11 6.53 14.21 -17.84
N ALA A 12 5.63 13.47 -18.47
CA ALA A 12 4.38 14.00 -19.01
C ALA A 12 3.45 14.56 -17.92
N ALA A 13 3.38 13.87 -16.77
CA ALA A 13 2.59 14.32 -15.62
C ALA A 13 3.27 15.44 -14.84
N ASN A 14 4.57 15.66 -15.04
CA ASN A 14 5.40 16.60 -14.28
C ASN A 14 5.27 16.41 -12.76
N VAL A 15 5.34 15.18 -12.30
CA VAL A 15 5.27 14.80 -10.88
C VAL A 15 6.47 13.95 -10.49
N GLU A 16 6.72 13.83 -9.19
CA GLU A 16 7.77 12.99 -8.62
C GLU A 16 7.20 11.79 -7.85
N VAL A 17 5.89 11.80 -7.56
CA VAL A 17 5.22 10.73 -6.83
C VAL A 17 3.90 10.37 -7.48
N PHE A 18 3.71 9.10 -7.79
CA PHE A 18 2.40 8.52 -8.05
C PHE A 18 1.94 7.74 -6.83
N ALA A 19 0.92 8.26 -6.15
CA ALA A 19 0.26 7.58 -5.05
C ALA A 19 -1.09 7.03 -5.53
N SER A 20 -1.36 5.78 -5.22
CA SER A 20 -2.57 5.08 -5.65
C SER A 20 -3.06 4.11 -4.61
N SER A 21 -4.26 3.57 -4.84
CA SER A 21 -4.92 2.55 -4.04
C SER A 21 -5.54 1.50 -4.97
N HIS A 22 -6.46 0.70 -4.47
CA HIS A 22 -7.35 -0.18 -5.24
C HIS A 22 -6.77 -1.54 -5.65
N THR A 23 -5.49 -1.68 -5.97
CA THR A 23 -4.93 -2.99 -6.37
C THR A 23 -4.96 -4.02 -5.26
N CYS A 24 -5.23 -3.58 -4.04
CA CYS A 24 -5.27 -4.41 -2.83
C CYS A 24 -3.97 -5.18 -2.52
N LEU A 25 -2.88 -4.87 -3.19
CA LEU A 25 -1.53 -5.34 -2.86
C LEU A 25 -0.63 -4.12 -2.76
N PRO A 26 -0.07 -3.84 -1.59
CA PRO A 26 0.79 -2.69 -1.40
C PRO A 26 2.08 -2.84 -2.18
N VAL A 27 2.56 -1.72 -2.69
CA VAL A 27 3.85 -1.61 -3.36
C VAL A 27 4.44 -0.24 -3.16
N CYS A 28 5.74 -0.17 -2.93
CA CYS A 28 6.50 1.06 -2.88
C CYS A 28 7.79 0.86 -3.69
N ARG A 29 8.00 1.68 -4.71
CA ARG A 29 9.16 1.57 -5.59
C ARG A 29 9.73 2.94 -5.89
N ARG A 30 11.05 3.05 -5.80
CA ARG A 30 11.82 4.20 -6.25
C ARG A 30 12.43 3.88 -7.61
N PHE A 31 12.40 4.86 -8.49
CA PHE A 31 12.96 4.79 -9.83
C PHE A 31 13.89 5.97 -10.05
N GLU A 32 15.02 5.74 -10.70
CA GLU A 32 15.97 6.78 -11.08
C GLU A 32 15.98 6.94 -12.60
N PHE A 33 15.95 8.18 -13.05
CA PHE A 33 15.86 8.59 -14.44
C PHE A 33 16.90 9.68 -14.73
N GLY A 34 18.16 9.30 -14.87
CA GLY A 34 19.27 10.24 -14.96
C GLY A 34 19.46 11.01 -13.63
N ASP A 35 19.30 12.30 -13.66
CA ASP A 35 19.37 13.22 -12.51
C ASP A 35 18.06 13.34 -11.71
N ARG A 36 16.99 12.70 -12.17
CA ARG A 36 15.67 12.71 -11.52
C ARG A 36 15.36 11.36 -10.88
N ALA A 37 14.54 11.42 -9.86
CA ALA A 37 13.95 10.22 -9.24
C ALA A 37 12.44 10.35 -9.15
N GLY A 38 11.75 9.22 -9.10
CA GLY A 38 10.31 9.16 -8.90
C GLY A 38 9.91 8.02 -8.00
N TRP A 39 8.78 8.15 -7.32
CA TRP A 39 8.19 7.14 -6.48
C TRP A 39 6.83 6.70 -6.99
N VAL A 40 6.60 5.39 -7.00
CA VAL A 40 5.27 4.80 -7.13
C VAL A 40 4.94 4.15 -5.80
N ILE A 41 3.85 4.56 -5.18
CA ILE A 41 3.36 3.96 -3.95
C ILE A 41 1.87 3.63 -4.09
N ASN A 42 1.52 2.39 -3.73
CA ASN A 42 0.15 1.93 -3.59
C ASN A 42 -0.01 1.38 -2.18
N ASN A 43 -0.99 1.87 -1.44
CA ASN A 43 -1.21 1.43 -0.06
C ASN A 43 -1.87 0.04 0.04
N GLY A 44 -2.35 -0.52 -1.06
CA GLY A 44 -3.16 -1.72 -1.03
C GLY A 44 -4.57 -1.42 -0.56
N SER A 45 -4.86 -1.63 0.71
CA SER A 45 -6.17 -1.38 1.32
C SER A 45 -6.00 -0.77 2.71
N ALA A 46 -6.84 0.21 3.03
CA ALA A 46 -6.94 0.76 4.38
C ALA A 46 -7.86 -0.08 5.31
N GLY A 47 -8.85 -0.75 4.75
CA GLY A 47 -9.87 -1.49 5.50
C GLY A 47 -9.73 -3.02 5.46
N MET A 48 -8.64 -3.55 4.92
CA MET A 48 -8.35 -4.99 4.89
C MET A 48 -6.87 -5.24 5.14
N ALA A 49 -6.54 -6.45 5.60
CA ALA A 49 -5.17 -6.89 5.73
C ALA A 49 -4.43 -6.87 4.38
N ASN A 50 -3.19 -6.42 4.41
CA ASN A 50 -2.35 -6.26 3.23
C ASN A 50 -1.18 -7.24 3.18
N PHE A 51 -0.90 -7.91 4.30
CA PHE A 51 0.22 -8.83 4.43
C PHE A 51 -0.25 -10.13 5.10
N ALA A 52 0.50 -11.20 4.86
CA ALA A 52 0.23 -12.50 5.44
C ALA A 52 0.19 -12.41 6.98
N ASP A 53 -0.78 -13.10 7.56
CA ASP A 53 -1.00 -13.20 9.01
C ASP A 53 -1.13 -11.84 9.73
N THR A 54 -1.56 -10.80 9.01
CA THR A 54 -1.85 -9.49 9.60
C THR A 54 -3.34 -9.15 9.49
N ARG A 55 -3.79 -8.22 10.33
CA ARG A 55 -5.18 -7.75 10.35
C ARG A 55 -5.30 -6.22 10.38
N PHE A 56 -4.24 -5.50 10.01
CA PHE A 56 -4.26 -4.04 9.88
C PHE A 56 -4.33 -3.59 8.43
N GLY A 57 -4.89 -2.41 8.20
CA GLY A 57 -4.84 -1.72 6.92
C GLY A 57 -3.52 -0.99 6.70
N VAL A 58 -3.32 -0.46 5.51
CA VAL A 58 -2.18 0.40 5.21
C VAL A 58 -2.68 1.69 4.57
N VAL A 59 -2.13 2.81 5.02
CA VAL A 59 -2.35 4.12 4.41
C VAL A 59 -1.01 4.71 3.96
N THR A 60 -1.06 5.52 2.91
CA THR A 60 0.09 6.30 2.46
C THR A 60 -0.03 7.72 3.02
N ARG A 61 1.00 8.15 3.75
CA ARG A 61 1.18 9.54 4.15
C ARG A 61 2.26 10.18 3.28
N ILE A 62 1.96 11.36 2.76
CA ILE A 62 2.94 12.21 2.05
C ILE A 62 2.98 13.55 2.80
N GLY A 63 4.17 14.00 3.19
CA GLY A 63 4.30 15.21 3.97
C GLY A 63 5.71 15.79 3.97
N VAL A 64 5.83 17.06 4.34
CA VAL A 64 7.11 17.80 4.40
C VAL A 64 7.87 17.63 5.70
N ALA A 65 7.30 16.91 6.66
CA ALA A 65 7.93 16.57 7.93
C ALA A 65 7.89 15.04 8.14
N PRO A 66 8.82 14.46 8.91
CA PRO A 66 8.79 13.05 9.26
C PRO A 66 7.45 12.64 9.88
N SER A 67 7.03 11.41 9.67
CA SER A 67 5.84 10.86 10.34
C SER A 67 6.08 10.81 11.86
N PRO A 68 5.10 11.23 12.68
CA PRO A 68 5.14 10.98 14.13
C PRO A 68 4.88 9.52 14.49
N HIS A 69 4.43 8.71 13.53
CA HIS A 69 4.12 7.30 13.71
C HIS A 69 5.19 6.42 13.05
N PRO A 70 5.46 5.23 13.58
CA PRO A 70 6.35 4.26 12.95
C PRO A 70 5.85 3.93 11.54
N ARG A 71 6.76 3.98 10.56
CA ARG A 71 6.45 3.57 9.21
C ARG A 71 6.81 2.10 8.97
N LEU A 72 6.00 1.43 8.18
CA LEU A 72 6.30 0.07 7.70
C LEU A 72 7.46 0.10 6.69
N TYR A 73 7.36 1.02 5.74
CA TYR A 73 8.38 1.30 4.71
C TYR A 73 8.09 2.67 4.07
N GLY A 74 9.01 3.12 3.22
CA GLY A 74 8.90 4.39 2.50
C GLY A 74 10.27 5.03 2.33
N GLY A 75 10.29 6.33 2.14
CA GLY A 75 11.53 7.09 1.93
C GLY A 75 11.31 8.58 1.85
N THR A 76 12.34 9.26 1.37
CA THR A 76 12.33 10.72 1.20
C THR A 76 12.77 11.07 -0.20
N LEU A 77 12.12 12.07 -0.80
CA LEU A 77 12.48 12.63 -2.09
C LEU A 77 12.29 14.16 -2.03
N GLY A 78 13.33 14.93 -2.31
CA GLY A 78 13.26 16.40 -2.36
C GLY A 78 12.72 17.06 -1.07
N GLY A 79 12.98 16.45 0.11
CA GLY A 79 12.44 16.93 1.39
C GLY A 79 11.00 16.48 1.69
N VAL A 80 10.37 15.73 0.78
CA VAL A 80 9.05 15.14 0.99
C VAL A 80 9.20 13.73 1.54
N HIS A 81 8.52 13.43 2.64
CA HIS A 81 8.46 12.11 3.25
C HIS A 81 7.28 11.33 2.66
N ILE A 82 7.55 10.08 2.28
CA ILE A 82 6.57 9.14 1.74
C ILE A 82 6.56 7.95 2.66
N ASP A 83 5.51 7.78 3.44
CA ASP A 83 5.43 6.81 4.52
C ASP A 83 4.23 5.88 4.30
N ALA A 84 4.47 4.57 4.32
CA ALA A 84 3.43 3.57 4.47
C ALA A 84 3.23 3.32 5.98
N LEU A 85 2.03 3.56 6.47
CA LEU A 85 1.69 3.46 7.88
C LEU A 85 0.66 2.35 8.09
N ALA A 86 0.84 1.58 9.17
CA ALA A 86 -0.19 0.65 9.62
C ALA A 86 -1.41 1.44 10.12
N LEU A 87 -2.60 1.00 9.74
CA LEU A 87 -3.87 1.49 10.23
C LEU A 87 -4.53 0.39 11.05
N GLU A 88 -4.41 0.51 12.36
CA GLU A 88 -5.08 -0.39 13.29
C GLU A 88 -6.57 -0.08 13.38
N PHE A 89 -7.39 -1.12 13.44
CA PHE A 89 -8.83 -1.04 13.66
C PHE A 89 -9.31 -2.31 14.40
N ASP A 90 -10.53 -2.28 14.92
CA ASP A 90 -11.15 -3.45 15.55
C ASP A 90 -11.49 -4.51 14.49
N ALA A 91 -10.50 -5.33 14.19
CA ALA A 91 -10.59 -6.36 13.16
C ALA A 91 -11.62 -7.45 13.51
N ASP A 92 -11.85 -7.74 14.80
CA ASP A 92 -12.85 -8.71 15.22
C ASP A 92 -14.26 -8.17 15.03
N ARG A 93 -14.46 -6.89 15.31
CA ARG A 93 -15.71 -6.20 15.02
C ARG A 93 -15.97 -6.18 13.52
N TRP A 94 -14.96 -5.84 12.72
CA TRP A 94 -15.05 -5.81 11.27
C TRP A 94 -15.42 -7.19 10.70
N GLU A 95 -14.79 -8.25 11.18
CA GLU A 95 -15.11 -9.64 10.78
C GLU A 95 -16.57 -10.00 11.08
N ARG A 96 -17.06 -9.66 12.27
CA ARG A 96 -18.48 -9.89 12.65
C ARG A 96 -19.44 -9.11 11.75
N GLU A 97 -19.18 -7.85 11.49
CA GLU A 97 -20.02 -7.00 10.63
C GLU A 97 -20.00 -7.51 9.17
N PHE A 98 -18.85 -7.96 8.71
CA PHE A 98 -18.71 -8.56 7.38
C PHE A 98 -19.57 -9.84 7.26
N LEU A 99 -19.46 -10.76 8.22
CA LEU A 99 -20.24 -12.00 8.21
C LEU A 99 -21.76 -11.78 8.39
N ALA A 100 -22.16 -10.74 9.11
CA ALA A 100 -23.56 -10.36 9.23
C ALA A 100 -24.14 -9.86 7.90
N SER A 101 -23.33 -9.17 7.09
CA SER A 101 -23.73 -8.65 5.79
C SER A 101 -23.57 -9.67 4.63
N TRP A 102 -22.57 -10.54 4.76
CA TRP A 102 -22.15 -11.49 3.73
C TRP A 102 -22.00 -12.89 4.35
N PRO A 103 -23.10 -13.65 4.44
CA PRO A 103 -23.08 -14.96 5.06
C PRO A 103 -22.15 -15.95 4.31
N PRO A 104 -21.71 -17.04 4.95
CA PRO A 104 -20.92 -18.07 4.31
C PRO A 104 -21.51 -18.47 2.95
N GLU A 105 -20.62 -18.77 2.00
CA GLU A 105 -20.94 -19.13 0.61
C GLU A 105 -21.47 -17.99 -0.27
N SER A 106 -21.76 -16.80 0.26
CA SER A 106 -22.07 -15.66 -0.59
C SER A 106 -20.85 -15.24 -1.46
N PRO A 107 -21.05 -14.62 -2.63
CA PRO A 107 -19.94 -14.22 -3.51
C PRO A 107 -18.89 -13.34 -2.81
N ALA A 108 -19.31 -12.42 -1.95
CA ALA A 108 -18.39 -11.58 -1.20
C ALA A 108 -17.61 -12.37 -0.14
N HIS A 109 -18.28 -13.31 0.57
CA HIS A 109 -17.61 -14.18 1.52
C HIS A 109 -16.52 -15.03 0.83
N VAL A 110 -16.85 -15.69 -0.27
CA VAL A 110 -15.90 -16.50 -1.04
C VAL A 110 -14.71 -15.67 -1.53
N SER A 111 -14.94 -14.41 -1.92
CA SER A 111 -13.89 -13.54 -2.49
C SER A 111 -12.99 -12.89 -1.45
N TYR A 112 -13.51 -12.54 -0.26
CA TYR A 112 -12.81 -11.63 0.65
C TYR A 112 -12.57 -12.17 2.06
N PHE A 113 -13.33 -13.15 2.55
CA PHE A 113 -13.28 -13.54 3.95
C PHE A 113 -11.90 -14.07 4.39
N ALA A 114 -11.30 -14.95 3.59
CA ALA A 114 -9.96 -15.47 3.88
C ALA A 114 -8.93 -14.35 4.00
N ARG A 115 -9.03 -13.34 3.13
CA ARG A 115 -8.16 -12.17 3.15
C ARG A 115 -8.40 -11.27 4.38
N ILE A 116 -9.66 -11.05 4.77
CA ILE A 116 -10.01 -10.29 5.97
C ILE A 116 -9.39 -10.94 7.20
N ARG A 117 -9.42 -12.27 7.27
CA ARG A 117 -9.01 -13.04 8.43
C ARG A 117 -7.49 -13.30 8.50
N HIS A 118 -6.86 -13.58 7.37
CA HIS A 118 -5.48 -14.08 7.31
C HIS A 118 -4.54 -13.19 6.48
N GLY A 119 -5.07 -12.16 5.82
CA GLY A 119 -4.30 -11.40 4.84
C GLY A 119 -4.04 -12.18 3.54
N PRO A 120 -3.44 -11.52 2.55
CA PRO A 120 -2.99 -12.14 1.31
C PRO A 120 -1.62 -12.80 1.52
N ALA A 121 -1.22 -13.72 0.65
CA ALA A 121 0.15 -14.26 0.57
C ALA A 121 1.13 -13.19 0.04
N HIS A 122 1.34 -12.14 0.82
CA HIS A 122 2.19 -11.00 0.48
C HIS A 122 2.94 -10.52 1.73
N GLU A 123 4.23 -10.25 1.59
CA GLU A 123 5.08 -9.89 2.71
C GLU A 123 5.46 -8.39 2.67
N PRO A 124 5.66 -7.73 3.83
CA PRO A 124 6.10 -6.34 3.87
C PRO A 124 7.36 -6.08 3.07
N ALA A 125 8.32 -7.00 3.09
CA ALA A 125 9.55 -6.90 2.31
C ALA A 125 9.30 -6.89 0.79
N SER A 126 8.22 -7.50 0.32
CA SER A 126 7.82 -7.48 -1.09
C SER A 126 7.23 -6.13 -1.50
N ALA A 127 6.61 -5.41 -0.56
CA ALA A 127 6.06 -4.08 -0.78
C ALA A 127 7.12 -2.98 -0.67
N ALA A 128 8.09 -3.12 0.23
CA ALA A 128 9.11 -2.13 0.53
C ALA A 128 9.99 -1.79 -0.69
N PRO A 129 10.57 -0.57 -0.76
CA PRO A 129 11.58 -0.24 -1.74
C PRO A 129 12.75 -1.21 -1.63
N ARG A 130 13.19 -1.74 -2.75
CA ARG A 130 14.43 -2.54 -2.76
C ARG A 130 15.61 -1.59 -2.57
N ALA A 131 16.58 -2.01 -1.76
CA ALA A 131 17.88 -1.34 -1.72
C ALA A 131 18.46 -1.35 -3.14
N SER A 132 18.84 -0.18 -3.63
CA SER A 132 19.54 0.01 -4.90
C SER A 132 20.99 -0.43 -4.76
#